data_0b41a7328152e79cbd8e21b2187a730c
#
_entry.id   0b41a7328152e79cbd8e21b2187a730c
#
_cell.length_a   1.000
_cell.length_b   1.000
_cell.length_c   1.000
_cell.angle_alpha   90.00
_cell.angle_beta   90.00
_cell.angle_gamma   90.00
#
_symmetry.space_group_name_H-M   'P 1'
#
loop_
_entity.id
_entity.type
_entity.pdbx_description
1 polymer ?
#
loop_
_entity_poly.entity_id
_entity_poly.type
_entity_poly.pdbx_seq_one_letter_code
_entity_poly.pdbx_strand_id
1 'polypeptide(L)'
;MPPQNEPMKKQPKHDFVLMLEGPLMEERIIDGLFEAGCDDATFGVVDDVAEGDFTRRAPTLLDAITSAIRDVESVPPLRVVRVENEDLLTMAEIARRLGRTRESVRLLVESKRGKGGFPAPESGTGKWRFWRWSDVLSWLDDVPDAER
;
A
#
# COMPACT_ATOMS: atom_id res chain seq x y z
N MET A 1 5.24 -35.45 8.40
CA MET A 1 5.27 -34.40 7.41
C MET A 1 4.01 -33.56 7.49
N PRO A 2 4.18 -32.28 7.61
CA PRO A 2 3.01 -31.44 7.67
C PRO A 2 2.28 -31.43 6.32
N PRO A 3 0.97 -31.37 6.36
CA PRO A 3 0.19 -31.21 5.13
C PRO A 3 0.61 -29.97 4.38
N GLN A 4 0.67 -30.06 3.09
CA GLN A 4 1.14 -28.95 2.27
C GLN A 4 0.19 -27.75 2.32
N ASN A 5 -1.08 -28.00 2.56
CA ASN A 5 -2.07 -26.93 2.63
C ASN A 5 -2.20 -26.31 4.02
N GLU A 6 -1.57 -26.89 5.03
CA GLU A 6 -1.61 -26.33 6.38
C GLU A 6 -1.06 -24.90 6.46
N PRO A 7 0.09 -24.58 5.83
CA PRO A 7 0.61 -23.23 5.89
C PRO A 7 -0.35 -22.18 5.35
N MET A 8 -1.14 -22.51 4.33
CA MET A 8 -2.12 -21.57 3.79
C MET A 8 -3.16 -21.20 4.84
N LYS A 9 -3.68 -22.19 5.57
CA LYS A 9 -4.70 -21.97 6.59
C LYS A 9 -4.16 -21.16 7.76
N LYS A 10 -2.85 -21.27 8.00
CA LYS A 10 -2.23 -20.63 9.16
C LYS A 10 -1.59 -19.29 8.82
N GLN A 11 -1.63 -18.89 7.56
CA GLN A 11 -1.09 -17.59 7.19
C GLN A 11 -1.93 -16.50 7.86
N PRO A 12 -1.27 -15.47 8.39
CA PRO A 12 -1.99 -14.39 9.06
C PRO A 12 -2.80 -13.58 8.07
N LYS A 13 -3.85 -12.97 8.59
CA LYS A 13 -4.67 -12.03 7.82
C LYS A 13 -4.08 -10.64 7.96
N HIS A 14 -4.11 -9.89 6.87
CA HIS A 14 -3.60 -8.52 6.85
C HIS A 14 -4.68 -7.60 6.31
N ASP A 15 -4.88 -6.48 7.00
CA ASP A 15 -5.89 -5.49 6.64
C ASP A 15 -5.22 -4.30 5.98
N PHE A 16 -5.77 -3.87 4.85
CA PHE A 16 -5.28 -2.68 4.16
C PHE A 16 -6.35 -2.21 3.19
N VAL A 17 -6.22 -0.98 2.74
CA VAL A 17 -7.15 -0.40 1.78
C VAL A 17 -6.38 -0.01 0.53
N LEU A 18 -6.92 -0.39 -0.63
CA LEU A 18 -6.40 0.05 -1.92
C LEU A 18 -7.32 1.14 -2.44
N MET A 19 -6.77 2.32 -2.68
CA MET A 19 -7.50 3.41 -3.34
C MET A 19 -7.35 3.22 -4.83
N LEU A 20 -8.48 3.26 -5.54
CA LEU A 20 -8.54 2.84 -6.93
C LEU A 20 -8.98 3.97 -7.84
N GLU A 21 -8.66 3.82 -9.12
CA GLU A 21 -9.10 4.70 -10.19
C GLU A 21 -9.71 3.82 -11.27
N GLY A 22 -10.90 4.20 -11.76
CA GLY A 22 -11.58 3.46 -12.79
C GLY A 22 -13.05 3.21 -12.44
N PRO A 23 -13.81 2.61 -13.37
CA PRO A 23 -15.26 2.43 -13.22
C PRO A 23 -15.59 1.23 -12.33
N LEU A 24 -15.28 1.34 -11.05
CA LEU A 24 -15.39 0.24 -10.09
C LEU A 24 -16.77 -0.42 -10.05
N MET A 25 -17.83 0.38 -10.15
CA MET A 25 -19.18 -0.12 -9.91
C MET A 25 -19.85 -0.73 -11.14
N GLU A 26 -19.16 -0.79 -12.27
CA GLU A 26 -19.69 -1.53 -13.43
C GLU A 26 -19.71 -3.02 -13.12
N GLU A 27 -20.81 -3.69 -13.50
CA GLU A 27 -20.99 -5.08 -13.19
C GLU A 27 -19.85 -5.96 -13.71
N ARG A 28 -19.40 -5.72 -14.94
CA ARG A 28 -18.31 -6.51 -15.51
C ARG A 28 -17.00 -6.34 -14.73
N ILE A 29 -16.81 -5.16 -14.15
CA ILE A 29 -15.61 -4.88 -13.35
C ILE A 29 -15.69 -5.63 -12.02
N ILE A 30 -16.85 -5.57 -11.36
CA ILE A 30 -17.05 -6.30 -10.10
C ILE A 30 -16.89 -7.81 -10.32
N ASP A 31 -17.46 -8.33 -11.41
CA ASP A 31 -17.32 -9.76 -11.73
C ASP A 31 -15.86 -10.11 -12.01
N GLY A 32 -15.15 -9.23 -12.73
CA GLY A 32 -13.74 -9.44 -13.01
C GLY A 32 -12.88 -9.46 -11.76
N LEU A 33 -13.19 -8.60 -10.79
CA LEU A 33 -12.47 -8.59 -9.52
C LEU A 33 -12.66 -9.91 -8.78
N PHE A 34 -13.88 -10.44 -8.77
CA PHE A 34 -14.17 -11.71 -8.13
C PHE A 34 -13.37 -12.84 -8.79
N GLU A 35 -13.36 -12.85 -10.12
CA GLU A 35 -12.62 -13.87 -10.87
C GLU A 35 -11.12 -13.75 -10.68
N ALA A 36 -10.63 -12.53 -10.45
CA ALA A 36 -9.21 -12.29 -10.24
C ALA A 36 -8.72 -12.69 -8.84
N GLY A 37 -9.64 -13.06 -7.94
CA GLY A 37 -9.28 -13.49 -6.60
C GLY A 37 -9.51 -12.45 -5.52
N CYS A 38 -10.26 -11.40 -5.81
CA CYS A 38 -10.54 -10.32 -4.85
C CYS A 38 -11.82 -10.56 -4.06
N ASP A 39 -12.12 -11.82 -3.74
CA ASP A 39 -13.27 -12.18 -2.92
C ASP A 39 -13.04 -11.91 -1.43
N ASP A 40 -11.83 -11.50 -1.07
CA ASP A 40 -11.44 -11.14 0.29
C ASP A 40 -11.45 -9.62 0.52
N ALA A 41 -12.18 -8.90 -0.33
CA ALA A 41 -12.28 -7.46 -0.24
C ALA A 41 -13.72 -6.98 -0.33
N THR A 42 -13.98 -5.83 0.26
CA THR A 42 -15.22 -5.11 0.08
C THR A 42 -14.92 -3.87 -0.75
N PHE A 43 -15.57 -3.75 -1.90
CA PHE A 43 -15.34 -2.63 -2.81
C PHE A 43 -16.49 -1.63 -2.71
N GLY A 44 -16.15 -0.35 -2.80
CA GLY A 44 -17.14 0.70 -2.74
C GLY A 44 -16.59 2.03 -3.21
N VAL A 45 -17.48 3.01 -3.27
CA VAL A 45 -17.12 4.38 -3.63
C VAL A 45 -17.55 5.27 -2.46
N VAL A 46 -16.58 6.01 -1.91
CA VAL A 46 -16.81 6.93 -0.80
C VAL A 46 -16.30 8.29 -1.25
N ASP A 47 -17.18 9.30 -1.24
CA ASP A 47 -16.83 10.67 -1.65
C ASP A 47 -16.19 10.68 -3.04
N ASP A 48 -16.77 9.94 -3.99
CA ASP A 48 -16.30 9.80 -5.37
C ASP A 48 -14.95 9.11 -5.50
N VAL A 49 -14.47 8.49 -4.44
CA VAL A 49 -13.20 7.75 -4.48
C VAL A 49 -13.51 6.26 -4.39
N ALA A 50 -13.03 5.51 -5.38
CA ALA A 50 -13.19 4.06 -5.38
C ALA A 50 -12.16 3.43 -4.45
N GLU A 51 -12.58 2.43 -3.68
CA GLU A 51 -11.67 1.75 -2.77
C GLU A 51 -12.01 0.28 -2.61
N GLY A 52 -11.00 -0.51 -2.26
CA GLY A 52 -11.16 -1.89 -1.86
C GLY A 52 -10.57 -2.08 -0.48
N ASP A 53 -11.38 -2.53 0.45
CA ASP A 53 -10.99 -2.81 1.83
C ASP A 53 -10.71 -4.30 1.93
N PHE A 54 -9.43 -4.65 2.04
CA PHE A 54 -8.96 -6.03 1.98
C PHE A 54 -8.66 -6.59 3.37
N THR A 55 -9.01 -7.86 3.55
CA THR A 55 -8.51 -8.69 4.64
C THR A 55 -7.97 -9.95 3.99
N ARG A 56 -6.67 -9.98 3.73
CA ARG A 56 -6.05 -11.02 2.91
C ARG A 56 -5.04 -11.85 3.69
N ARG A 57 -5.11 -13.15 3.51
CA ARG A 57 -4.11 -14.04 4.09
C ARG A 57 -2.88 -14.08 3.20
N ALA A 58 -1.72 -13.95 3.82
CA ALA A 58 -0.44 -14.04 3.12
C ALA A 58 0.66 -14.21 4.16
N PRO A 59 1.85 -14.66 3.76
CA PRO A 59 2.95 -14.80 4.72
C PRO A 59 3.31 -13.48 5.39
N THR A 60 3.25 -12.38 4.65
CA THR A 60 3.57 -11.05 5.18
C THR A 60 2.55 -10.04 4.69
N LEU A 61 2.48 -8.90 5.37
CA LEU A 61 1.62 -7.79 4.92
C LEU A 61 2.00 -7.35 3.51
N LEU A 62 3.30 -7.28 3.22
CA LEU A 62 3.74 -6.87 1.89
C LEU A 62 3.27 -7.83 0.81
N ASP A 63 3.36 -9.14 1.08
CA ASP A 63 2.88 -10.15 0.12
C ASP A 63 1.37 -9.97 -0.12
N ALA A 64 0.62 -9.70 0.95
CA ALA A 64 -0.82 -9.47 0.83
C ALA A 64 -1.10 -8.26 -0.07
N ILE A 65 -0.41 -7.15 0.17
CA ILE A 65 -0.61 -5.91 -0.59
C ILE A 65 -0.22 -6.10 -2.05
N THR A 66 0.96 -6.67 -2.32
CA THR A 66 1.44 -6.79 -3.70
C THR A 66 0.57 -7.75 -4.51
N SER A 67 0.11 -8.83 -3.91
CA SER A 67 -0.78 -9.75 -4.62
C SER A 67 -2.13 -9.09 -4.90
N ALA A 68 -2.65 -8.29 -3.96
CA ALA A 68 -3.91 -7.59 -4.15
C ALA A 68 -3.81 -6.54 -5.26
N ILE A 69 -2.71 -5.79 -5.31
CA ILE A 69 -2.49 -4.82 -6.37
C ILE A 69 -2.48 -5.52 -7.73
N ARG A 70 -1.76 -6.63 -7.82
CA ARG A 70 -1.70 -7.40 -9.07
C ARG A 70 -3.09 -7.88 -9.49
N ASP A 71 -3.86 -8.40 -8.55
CA ASP A 71 -5.19 -8.91 -8.86
C ASP A 71 -6.12 -7.81 -9.34
N VAL A 72 -6.12 -6.66 -8.66
CA VAL A 72 -6.95 -5.52 -9.06
C VAL A 72 -6.55 -5.01 -10.43
N GLU A 73 -5.26 -4.85 -10.67
CA GLU A 73 -4.78 -4.30 -11.95
C GLU A 73 -4.86 -5.28 -13.09
N SER A 74 -5.18 -6.54 -12.81
CA SER A 74 -5.48 -7.52 -13.87
C SER A 74 -6.87 -7.31 -14.46
N VAL A 75 -7.66 -6.38 -13.92
CA VAL A 75 -9.01 -6.06 -14.38
C VAL A 75 -9.01 -4.63 -14.96
N PRO A 76 -8.61 -4.47 -16.25
CA PRO A 76 -8.58 -3.13 -16.84
C PRO A 76 -9.96 -2.50 -16.90
N PRO A 77 -10.10 -1.20 -16.76
CA PRO A 77 -9.04 -0.20 -16.65
C PRO A 77 -8.70 0.18 -15.21
N LEU A 78 -8.98 -0.68 -14.23
CA LEU A 78 -8.70 -0.36 -12.84
C LEU A 78 -7.20 -0.18 -12.58
N ARG A 79 -6.87 0.81 -11.76
CA ARG A 79 -5.51 1.07 -11.34
C ARG A 79 -5.52 1.36 -9.84
N VAL A 80 -4.48 0.92 -9.16
CA VAL A 80 -4.29 1.25 -7.75
C VAL A 80 -3.46 2.53 -7.69
N VAL A 81 -3.98 3.53 -6.99
CA VAL A 81 -3.33 4.83 -6.90
C VAL A 81 -2.70 5.09 -5.54
N ARG A 82 -3.16 4.38 -4.52
CA ARG A 82 -2.62 4.54 -3.16
C ARG A 82 -2.94 3.31 -2.33
N VAL A 83 -2.06 3.00 -1.38
CA VAL A 83 -2.27 1.94 -0.40
C VAL A 83 -2.32 2.59 0.98
N GLU A 84 -3.30 2.21 1.79
CA GLU A 84 -3.41 2.70 3.16
C GLU A 84 -3.31 1.52 4.13
N ASN A 85 -2.41 1.65 5.09
CA ASN A 85 -2.24 0.72 6.19
C ASN A 85 -1.53 1.47 7.29
N GLU A 86 -1.74 1.07 8.54
CA GLU A 86 -1.15 1.77 9.67
C GLU A 86 0.37 1.62 9.73
N ASP A 87 0.88 0.47 9.33
CA ASP A 87 2.29 0.14 9.50
C ASP A 87 3.17 0.37 8.29
N LEU A 88 2.65 0.14 7.08
CA LEU A 88 3.43 0.27 5.86
C LEU A 88 2.83 1.36 4.98
N LEU A 89 3.67 2.26 4.53
CA LEU A 89 3.24 3.42 3.75
C LEU A 89 4.05 3.53 2.47
N THR A 90 3.41 4.00 1.41
CA THR A 90 4.11 4.42 0.20
C THR A 90 4.66 5.83 0.40
N MET A 91 5.51 6.26 -0.52
CA MET A 91 6.03 7.63 -0.51
C MET A 91 4.91 8.67 -0.55
N ALA A 92 3.86 8.40 -1.34
CA ALA A 92 2.72 9.32 -1.43
C ALA A 92 2.00 9.46 -0.08
N GLU A 93 1.83 8.34 0.64
CA GLU A 93 1.18 8.37 1.93
C GLU A 93 2.03 9.09 2.98
N ILE A 94 3.35 8.87 2.94
CA ILE A 94 4.27 9.59 3.82
C ILE A 94 4.16 11.09 3.57
N ALA A 95 4.14 11.50 2.31
CA ALA A 95 4.00 12.92 1.95
C ALA A 95 2.72 13.50 2.52
N ARG A 96 1.61 12.78 2.40
CA ARG A 96 0.33 13.24 2.92
C ARG A 96 0.38 13.43 4.44
N ARG A 97 0.96 12.47 5.16
CA ARG A 97 1.04 12.53 6.62
C ARG A 97 1.96 13.64 7.11
N LEU A 98 3.01 13.92 6.35
CA LEU A 98 3.96 14.99 6.71
C LEU A 98 3.52 16.36 6.23
N GLY A 99 2.43 16.45 5.47
CA GLY A 99 1.98 17.71 4.90
C GLY A 99 2.94 18.23 3.83
N ARG A 100 3.59 17.33 3.11
CA ARG A 100 4.57 17.67 2.08
C ARG A 100 4.11 17.17 0.72
N THR A 101 4.75 17.68 -0.34
CA THR A 101 4.53 17.14 -1.67
C THR A 101 5.28 15.82 -1.81
N ARG A 102 4.82 14.98 -2.72
CA ARG A 102 5.50 13.73 -3.02
C ARG A 102 6.93 13.98 -3.49
N GLU A 103 7.11 15.03 -4.30
CA GLU A 103 8.44 15.41 -4.78
C GLU A 103 9.38 15.78 -3.62
N SER A 104 8.86 16.50 -2.64
CA SER A 104 9.63 16.86 -1.46
C SER A 104 10.11 15.62 -0.72
N VAL A 105 9.24 14.62 -0.56
CA VAL A 105 9.59 13.37 0.10
C VAL A 105 10.60 12.58 -0.74
N ARG A 106 10.43 12.57 -2.07
CA ARG A 106 11.38 11.89 -2.95
C ARG A 106 12.79 12.44 -2.76
N LEU A 107 12.92 13.75 -2.62
CA LEU A 107 14.22 14.37 -2.38
C LEU A 107 14.82 13.95 -1.04
N LEU A 108 13.99 13.75 -0.02
CA LEU A 108 14.47 13.24 1.26
C LEU A 108 14.94 11.80 1.13
N VAL A 109 14.18 10.98 0.43
CA VAL A 109 14.51 9.57 0.22
C VAL A 109 15.84 9.43 -0.51
N GLU A 110 16.09 10.29 -1.48
CA GLU A 110 17.33 10.26 -2.27
C GLU A 110 18.46 10.99 -1.59
N SER A 111 18.25 11.49 -0.38
CA SER A 111 19.26 12.22 0.40
C SER A 111 19.76 13.48 -0.30
N LYS A 112 18.90 14.08 -1.12
CA LYS A 112 19.25 15.30 -1.84
C LYS A 112 18.85 16.56 -1.08
N ARG A 113 18.23 16.37 0.08
CA ARG A 113 17.74 17.47 0.89
C ARG A 113 17.77 17.04 2.36
N GLY A 114 17.86 18.01 3.26
CA GLY A 114 17.92 17.75 4.69
C GLY A 114 19.24 17.11 5.09
N LYS A 115 19.28 16.51 6.25
CA LYS A 115 20.50 15.90 6.78
C LYS A 115 20.82 14.53 6.19
N GLY A 116 19.93 14.01 5.37
CA GLY A 116 20.06 12.65 4.88
C GLY A 116 19.62 11.64 5.93
N GLY A 117 19.93 10.37 5.71
CA GLY A 117 19.61 9.32 6.64
C GLY A 117 18.15 8.89 6.64
N PHE A 118 17.37 9.31 5.66
CA PHE A 118 16.00 8.83 5.54
C PHE A 118 16.03 7.30 5.46
N PRO A 119 15.11 6.61 6.17
CA PRO A 119 15.18 5.15 6.20
C PRO A 119 15.03 4.53 4.82
N ALA A 120 15.68 3.39 4.64
CA ALA A 120 15.53 2.60 3.43
C ALA A 120 14.13 1.99 3.41
N PRO A 121 13.55 1.80 2.21
CA PRO A 121 12.26 1.14 2.15
C PRO A 121 12.35 -0.29 2.69
N GLU A 122 11.28 -0.71 3.35
CA GLU A 122 11.20 -2.08 3.86
C GLU A 122 11.27 -3.07 2.70
N SER A 123 10.60 -2.74 1.59
CA SER A 123 10.69 -3.53 0.37
C SER A 123 9.92 -2.84 -0.75
N GLY A 124 9.94 -3.46 -1.91
CA GLY A 124 9.22 -2.95 -3.07
C GLY A 124 10.12 -2.18 -4.02
N THR A 125 9.58 -1.79 -5.16
CA THR A 125 10.29 -1.02 -6.17
C THR A 125 9.35 0.01 -6.78
N GLY A 126 9.94 1.05 -7.39
CA GLY A 126 9.17 2.09 -8.06
C GLY A 126 8.23 2.81 -7.11
N LYS A 127 7.02 3.07 -7.56
CA LYS A 127 6.04 3.77 -6.73
C LYS A 127 5.48 2.90 -5.62
N TRP A 128 5.70 1.61 -5.69
CA TRP A 128 5.24 0.65 -4.68
C TRP A 128 6.35 0.24 -3.73
N ARG A 129 7.22 1.17 -3.38
CA ARG A 129 8.15 1.01 -2.28
C ARG A 129 7.41 1.34 -1.00
N PHE A 130 7.68 0.56 0.05
CA PHE A 130 6.97 0.69 1.33
C PHE A 130 7.95 0.95 2.45
N TRP A 131 7.58 1.87 3.33
CA TRP A 131 8.34 2.21 4.52
C TRP A 131 7.50 1.93 5.76
N ARG A 132 8.14 1.58 6.85
CA ARG A 132 7.46 1.49 8.14
C ARG A 132 7.32 2.89 8.69
N TRP A 133 6.10 3.22 9.13
CA TRP A 133 5.85 4.54 9.69
C TRP A 133 6.72 4.81 10.92
N SER A 134 6.95 3.78 11.77
CA SER A 134 7.79 3.93 12.94
C SER A 134 9.22 4.33 12.58
N ASP A 135 9.76 3.82 11.48
CA ASP A 135 11.10 4.19 11.02
C ASP A 135 11.14 5.65 10.58
N VAL A 136 10.10 6.11 9.89
CA VAL A 136 10.00 7.50 9.47
C VAL A 136 9.89 8.43 10.67
N LEU A 137 9.09 8.06 11.67
CA LEU A 137 8.94 8.84 12.89
C LEU A 137 10.26 8.94 13.65
N SER A 138 11.00 7.85 13.75
CA SER A 138 12.31 7.87 14.42
C SER A 138 13.28 8.82 13.71
N TRP A 139 13.27 8.78 12.38
CA TRP A 139 14.11 9.70 11.60
C TRP A 139 13.71 11.16 11.84
N LEU A 140 12.40 11.43 11.91
CA LEU A 140 11.91 12.78 12.15
C LEU A 140 12.35 13.33 13.50
N ASP A 141 12.40 12.47 14.51
CA ASP A 141 12.81 12.90 15.85
C ASP A 141 14.26 13.38 15.86
N ASP A 142 15.08 12.91 14.93
CA ASP A 142 16.48 13.29 14.82
C ASP A 142 16.69 14.48 13.88
N VAL A 143 15.62 14.99 13.25
CA VAL A 143 15.72 16.09 12.29
C VAL A 143 15.37 17.40 12.99
N PRO A 144 16.19 18.46 12.85
CA PRO A 144 15.86 19.77 13.41
C PRO A 144 14.53 20.29 12.88
N ASP A 145 13.80 21.04 13.71
CA ASP A 145 12.49 21.56 13.35
C ASP A 145 12.49 22.31 12.02
N ALA A 146 13.55 23.02 11.72
CA ALA A 146 13.65 23.79 10.48
C ALA A 146 13.66 22.92 9.22
N GLU A 147 13.99 21.63 9.37
CA GLU A 147 14.09 20.71 8.24
C GLU A 147 12.90 19.75 8.13
N ARG A 148 12.03 19.74 9.11
CA ARG A 148 10.86 18.88 9.10
C ARG A 148 9.81 19.30 8.10
#